data_14847a9fc44cf514a2a6bb4475b1e1e2
#
_entry.id   14847a9fc44cf514a2a6bb4475b1e1e2
#
_cell.length_a   1.000
_cell.length_b   1.000
_cell.length_c   1.000
_cell.angle_alpha   90.00
_cell.angle_beta   90.00
_cell.angle_gamma   90.00
#
_symmetry.space_group_name_H-M   'P 1'
#
loop_
_entity.id
_entity.type
_entity.pdbx_description
1 polymer ?
#
loop_
_entity_poly.entity_id
_entity_poly.type
_entity_poly.pdbx_seq_one_letter_code
_entity_poly.pdbx_strand_id
1 'polypeptide(L)'
;MSEERKENIQTGNPLGEASVASLMVKFAVPSIIAMLVSALYNIVDQLFIGQAVGTLGNAATNVAFPLTTSCIALALMFGIGGASCFNLNMGGGHKDRAVYFVGNAIICLIGSGVILFLIAELFLTPLLTGFGAPENVLPYAQTYVRITAIGFPFLILTTGGCHLIRADGSPNMAMLCNLIGAVINTVLDAIFVMVFHWGMAGAALATIIGQIISAIIVIRYLLHFKTVSLTKEHFRPQIEYISKTAQIGMASFFNQVAMMVVQIIMNNSLTHYGAASVYGDAIPLACAGIVIKVNQIFFSIVIGLSQGSQPVESFNYGAKNYDLVRKAFSLAATSGVIISIVSFVLFQIFPRQILGLFGTGEPEYFEFGVRFFRIFLFFIWLDALQPITSTFFTSIGKPAKGIFLSLTRQIIFFIPLLLILPHFMGIEGCIYCGPIADFLAAVVTIIMAFLEFKNMPKTNGE
;
A
#
# COMPACT_ATOMS: atom_id res chain seq x y z
N MET A 1 34.16 18.04 16.28
CA MET A 1 33.76 16.68 15.96
C MET A 1 35.01 15.81 16.13
N SER A 2 35.04 14.96 17.15
CA SER A 2 36.20 14.10 17.43
C SER A 2 36.39 13.06 16.31
N GLU A 3 37.63 12.72 16.01
CA GLU A 3 37.99 11.73 14.98
C GLU A 3 37.35 10.37 15.25
N GLU A 4 37.14 9.97 16.50
CA GLU A 4 36.37 8.79 16.90
C GLU A 4 34.93 8.77 16.38
N ARG A 5 34.33 9.94 16.15
CA ARG A 5 32.96 10.05 15.58
C ARG A 5 32.95 9.89 14.07
N LYS A 6 34.06 10.19 13.40
CA LYS A 6 34.21 9.94 11.95
C LYS A 6 34.45 8.47 11.67
N GLU A 7 35.16 7.75 12.51
CA GLU A 7 35.38 6.29 12.35
C GLU A 7 34.12 5.46 12.57
N ASN A 8 33.20 5.89 13.45
CA ASN A 8 31.91 5.20 13.67
C ASN A 8 30.86 5.47 12.57
N ILE A 9 31.08 6.45 11.69
CA ILE A 9 30.18 6.75 10.55
C ILE A 9 30.59 5.97 9.28
N GLN A 10 31.80 5.42 9.24
CA GLN A 10 32.32 4.61 8.11
C GLN A 10 31.77 3.17 8.15
N THR A 11 30.47 3.04 8.06
CA THR A 11 29.81 1.73 7.93
C THR A 11 29.33 1.47 6.51
N GLY A 12 29.99 1.93 5.47
CA GLY A 12 29.70 1.51 4.08
C GLY A 12 28.21 1.50 3.65
N ASN A 13 27.33 2.09 4.46
CA ASN A 13 25.91 2.16 4.15
C ASN A 13 25.64 3.45 3.37
N PRO A 14 25.22 3.35 2.10
CA PRO A 14 24.99 4.51 1.25
C PRO A 14 23.96 5.53 1.81
N LEU A 15 23.15 5.11 2.78
CA LEU A 15 22.13 5.97 3.42
C LEU A 15 22.72 7.12 4.27
N GLY A 16 23.97 7.01 4.71
CA GLY A 16 24.64 8.02 5.53
C GLY A 16 25.62 8.93 4.79
N GLU A 17 26.04 8.56 3.58
CA GLU A 17 27.17 9.21 2.88
C GLU A 17 26.76 10.06 1.66
N ALA A 18 25.67 9.71 0.97
CA ALA A 18 25.26 10.38 -0.24
C ALA A 18 24.36 11.62 0.04
N SER A 19 24.27 12.52 -0.93
CA SER A 19 23.35 13.66 -0.83
C SER A 19 21.89 13.18 -0.73
N VAL A 20 21.08 13.84 0.10
CA VAL A 20 19.67 13.47 0.30
C VAL A 20 18.90 13.42 -1.02
N ALA A 21 19.12 14.37 -1.92
CA ALA A 21 18.45 14.38 -3.22
C ALA A 21 18.80 13.16 -4.07
N SER A 22 20.08 12.76 -4.10
CA SER A 22 20.53 11.55 -4.81
C SER A 22 19.93 10.28 -4.20
N LEU A 23 19.91 10.19 -2.87
CA LEU A 23 19.29 9.06 -2.15
C LEU A 23 17.80 8.99 -2.44
N MET A 24 17.09 10.11 -2.38
CA MET A 24 15.66 10.14 -2.66
C MET A 24 15.35 9.65 -4.07
N VAL A 25 16.08 10.10 -5.09
CA VAL A 25 15.89 9.59 -6.46
C VAL A 25 16.21 8.10 -6.55
N LYS A 26 17.33 7.66 -5.94
CA LYS A 26 17.75 6.26 -5.94
C LYS A 26 16.73 5.31 -5.31
N PHE A 27 16.03 5.73 -4.27
CA PHE A 27 15.07 4.92 -3.54
C PHE A 27 13.62 5.14 -4.01
N ALA A 28 13.22 6.38 -4.30
CA ALA A 28 11.86 6.71 -4.68
C ALA A 28 11.51 6.21 -6.08
N VAL A 29 12.38 6.40 -7.08
CA VAL A 29 12.08 6.01 -8.46
C VAL A 29 11.81 4.50 -8.59
N PRO A 30 12.66 3.59 -8.09
CA PRO A 30 12.36 2.17 -8.13
C PRO A 30 11.10 1.79 -7.34
N SER A 31 10.84 2.46 -6.21
CA SER A 31 9.66 2.21 -5.40
C SER A 31 8.37 2.64 -6.13
N ILE A 32 8.39 3.79 -6.80
CA ILE A 32 7.28 4.28 -7.63
C ILE A 32 7.01 3.30 -8.78
N ILE A 33 8.06 2.87 -9.49
CA ILE A 33 7.92 1.90 -10.58
C ILE A 33 7.31 0.59 -10.05
N ALA A 34 7.80 0.07 -8.93
CA ALA A 34 7.26 -1.15 -8.32
C ALA A 34 5.78 -1.03 -7.97
N MET A 35 5.36 0.10 -7.40
CA MET A 35 3.96 0.35 -7.04
C MET A 35 3.07 0.52 -8.27
N LEU A 36 3.53 1.25 -9.29
CA LEU A 36 2.80 1.40 -10.56
C LEU A 36 2.62 0.06 -11.28
N VAL A 37 3.68 -0.74 -11.37
CA VAL A 37 3.61 -2.07 -11.98
C VAL A 37 2.63 -2.95 -11.21
N SER A 38 2.65 -2.92 -9.89
CA SER A 38 1.70 -3.66 -9.06
C SER A 38 0.25 -3.22 -9.28
N ALA A 39 -0.02 -1.93 -9.41
CA ALA A 39 -1.36 -1.43 -9.70
C ALA A 39 -1.83 -1.82 -11.11
N LEU A 40 -0.95 -1.72 -12.10
CA LEU A 40 -1.27 -2.05 -13.50
C LEU A 40 -1.51 -3.53 -13.69
N TYR A 41 -0.69 -4.40 -13.08
CA TYR A 41 -0.91 -5.84 -13.24
C TYR A 41 -2.22 -6.30 -12.62
N ASN A 42 -2.64 -5.72 -11.49
CA ASN A 42 -3.95 -6.02 -10.89
C ASN A 42 -5.12 -5.66 -11.83
N ILE A 43 -4.99 -4.55 -12.56
CA ILE A 43 -6.01 -4.16 -13.56
C ILE A 43 -6.01 -5.16 -14.72
N VAL A 44 -4.84 -5.55 -15.21
CA VAL A 44 -4.68 -6.51 -16.32
C VAL A 44 -5.22 -7.89 -15.94
N ASP A 45 -4.90 -8.39 -14.76
CA ASP A 45 -5.43 -9.67 -14.24
C ASP A 45 -6.96 -9.68 -14.21
N GLN A 46 -7.58 -8.60 -13.69
CA GLN A 46 -9.04 -8.46 -13.70
C GLN A 46 -9.63 -8.40 -15.11
N LEU A 47 -8.91 -7.82 -16.08
CA LEU A 47 -9.35 -7.82 -17.48
C LEU A 47 -9.35 -9.24 -18.08
N PHE A 48 -8.31 -10.04 -17.82
CA PHE A 48 -8.26 -11.44 -18.29
C PHE A 48 -9.38 -12.28 -17.66
N ILE A 49 -9.61 -12.16 -16.35
CA ILE A 49 -10.70 -12.84 -15.67
C ILE A 49 -12.06 -12.41 -16.23
N GLY A 50 -12.26 -11.13 -16.43
CA GLY A 50 -13.50 -10.58 -16.96
C GLY A 50 -13.80 -11.04 -18.38
N GLN A 51 -12.80 -11.18 -19.23
CA GLN A 51 -12.94 -11.67 -20.60
C GLN A 51 -13.19 -13.19 -20.68
N ALA A 52 -12.57 -13.97 -19.80
CA ALA A 52 -12.65 -15.43 -19.87
C ALA A 52 -13.78 -16.05 -19.05
N VAL A 53 -14.09 -15.47 -17.89
CA VAL A 53 -15.10 -15.97 -16.94
C VAL A 53 -16.33 -15.06 -16.87
N GLY A 54 -16.16 -13.80 -17.30
CA GLY A 54 -17.23 -12.80 -17.29
C GLY A 54 -17.42 -12.15 -15.93
N THR A 55 -18.63 -11.63 -15.73
CA THR A 55 -19.01 -10.87 -14.52
C THR A 55 -18.93 -11.70 -13.23
N LEU A 56 -19.20 -13.01 -13.31
CA LEU A 56 -19.10 -13.92 -12.15
C LEU A 56 -17.65 -14.09 -11.67
N GLY A 57 -16.67 -14.09 -12.60
CA GLY A 57 -15.25 -14.13 -12.25
C GLY A 57 -14.81 -12.85 -11.54
N ASN A 58 -15.19 -11.69 -12.06
CA ASN A 58 -14.88 -10.42 -11.40
C ASN A 58 -15.57 -10.29 -10.04
N ALA A 59 -16.81 -10.78 -9.91
CA ALA A 59 -17.50 -10.83 -8.63
C ALA A 59 -16.77 -11.75 -7.62
N ALA A 60 -16.26 -12.89 -8.08
CA ALA A 60 -15.49 -13.81 -7.23
C ALA A 60 -14.21 -13.19 -6.69
N THR A 61 -13.45 -12.45 -7.52
CA THR A 61 -12.25 -11.72 -7.07
C THR A 61 -12.59 -10.61 -6.08
N ASN A 62 -13.70 -9.91 -6.27
CA ASN A 62 -14.16 -8.90 -5.32
C ASN A 62 -14.53 -9.48 -3.95
N VAL A 63 -15.17 -10.66 -3.92
CA VAL A 63 -15.46 -11.39 -2.68
C VAL A 63 -14.19 -11.89 -1.99
N ALA A 64 -13.16 -12.24 -2.75
CA ALA A 64 -11.85 -12.66 -2.22
C ALA A 64 -10.98 -11.46 -1.76
N PHE A 65 -11.30 -10.24 -2.14
CA PHE A 65 -10.52 -9.03 -1.86
C PHE A 65 -10.17 -8.82 -0.37
N PRO A 66 -11.05 -9.05 0.62
CA PRO A 66 -10.69 -8.92 2.02
C PRO A 66 -9.53 -9.83 2.47
N LEU A 67 -9.42 -11.04 1.92
CA LEU A 67 -8.31 -11.94 2.23
C LEU A 67 -6.99 -11.43 1.67
N THR A 68 -6.99 -10.98 0.42
CA THR A 68 -5.80 -10.36 -0.21
C THR A 68 -5.38 -9.10 0.53
N THR A 69 -6.33 -8.26 0.93
CA THR A 69 -6.06 -7.05 1.72
C THR A 69 -5.48 -7.38 3.08
N SER A 70 -5.94 -8.46 3.74
CA SER A 70 -5.37 -8.94 4.99
C SER A 70 -3.92 -9.41 4.82
N CYS A 71 -3.60 -10.08 3.71
CA CYS A 71 -2.21 -10.42 3.38
C CYS A 71 -1.35 -9.18 3.27
N ILE A 72 -1.79 -8.17 2.53
CA ILE A 72 -1.06 -6.92 2.34
C ILE A 72 -0.90 -6.18 3.68
N ALA A 73 -1.95 -6.13 4.50
CA ALA A 73 -1.91 -5.49 5.81
C ALA A 73 -0.84 -6.11 6.73
N LEU A 74 -0.79 -7.44 6.81
CA LEU A 74 0.22 -8.18 7.57
C LEU A 74 1.63 -8.01 6.99
N ALA A 75 1.75 -8.05 5.67
CA ALA A 75 3.03 -7.82 4.99
C ALA A 75 3.60 -6.43 5.28
N LEU A 76 2.77 -5.40 5.25
CA LEU A 76 3.17 -4.03 5.57
C LEU A 76 3.48 -3.87 7.05
N MET A 77 2.70 -4.49 7.95
CA MET A 77 2.93 -4.43 9.38
C MET A 77 4.34 -4.93 9.74
N PHE A 78 4.69 -6.13 9.32
CA PHE A 78 5.99 -6.72 9.65
C PHE A 78 7.11 -6.25 8.72
N GLY A 79 6.81 -5.94 7.46
CA GLY A 79 7.80 -5.44 6.50
C GLY A 79 8.24 -4.02 6.79
N ILE A 80 7.32 -3.07 6.89
CA ILE A 80 7.62 -1.67 7.21
C ILE A 80 8.12 -1.53 8.65
N GLY A 81 7.49 -2.21 9.60
CA GLY A 81 7.91 -2.19 10.99
C GLY A 81 9.32 -2.74 11.16
N GLY A 82 9.62 -3.89 10.57
CA GLY A 82 10.97 -4.49 10.59
C GLY A 82 12.03 -3.63 9.92
N ALA A 83 11.71 -3.07 8.74
CA ALA A 83 12.60 -2.18 8.00
C ALA A 83 12.92 -0.88 8.78
N SER A 84 11.91 -0.27 9.40
CA SER A 84 12.09 0.93 10.23
C SER A 84 12.92 0.64 11.47
N CYS A 85 12.61 -0.44 12.21
CA CYS A 85 13.39 -0.87 13.38
C CYS A 85 14.84 -1.16 13.01
N PHE A 86 15.07 -1.87 11.89
CA PHE A 86 16.40 -2.15 11.39
C PHE A 86 17.18 -0.87 11.12
N ASN A 87 16.64 0.04 10.32
CA ASN A 87 17.31 1.28 9.96
C ASN A 87 17.56 2.21 11.14
N LEU A 88 16.58 2.33 12.07
CA LEU A 88 16.76 3.11 13.31
C LEU A 88 17.91 2.60 14.15
N ASN A 89 18.05 1.27 14.30
CA ASN A 89 19.15 0.68 15.05
C ASN A 89 20.49 0.74 14.31
N MET A 90 20.46 0.56 12.97
CA MET A 90 21.68 0.72 12.14
C MET A 90 22.22 2.15 12.22
N GLY A 91 21.35 3.15 12.07
CA GLY A 91 21.71 4.55 12.20
C GLY A 91 22.21 4.92 13.61
N GLY A 92 21.64 4.31 14.64
CA GLY A 92 22.05 4.46 16.03
C GLY A 92 23.34 3.70 16.41
N GLY A 93 23.95 2.95 15.48
CA GLY A 93 25.17 2.17 15.74
C GLY A 93 24.93 0.82 16.44
N HIS A 94 23.69 0.39 16.62
CA HIS A 94 23.30 -0.86 17.30
C HIS A 94 23.09 -2.01 16.31
N LYS A 95 24.12 -2.39 15.55
CA LYS A 95 24.06 -3.42 14.51
C LYS A 95 23.54 -4.77 15.03
N ASP A 96 24.00 -5.19 16.21
CA ASP A 96 23.61 -6.47 16.81
C ASP A 96 22.09 -6.55 17.05
N ARG A 97 21.47 -5.48 17.51
CA ARG A 97 20.02 -5.41 17.67
C ARG A 97 19.28 -5.32 16.33
N ALA A 98 19.83 -4.58 15.37
CA ALA A 98 19.24 -4.40 14.05
C ALA A 98 19.02 -5.75 13.34
N VAL A 99 19.98 -6.66 13.45
CA VAL A 99 19.93 -8.00 12.82
C VAL A 99 18.77 -8.85 13.37
N TYR A 100 18.51 -8.78 14.68
CA TYR A 100 17.37 -9.50 15.29
C TYR A 100 16.02 -8.99 14.78
N PHE A 101 15.88 -7.69 14.51
CA PHE A 101 14.66 -7.16 13.91
C PHE A 101 14.41 -7.72 12.52
N VAL A 102 15.43 -7.88 11.68
CA VAL A 102 15.30 -8.49 10.35
C VAL A 102 14.89 -9.95 10.46
N GLY A 103 15.59 -10.75 11.26
CA GLY A 103 15.30 -12.17 11.42
C GLY A 103 13.89 -12.43 11.95
N ASN A 104 13.47 -11.67 12.98
CA ASN A 104 12.14 -11.79 13.55
C ASN A 104 11.04 -11.27 12.58
N ALA A 105 11.31 -10.23 11.80
CA ALA A 105 10.38 -9.77 10.77
C ALA A 105 10.15 -10.84 9.70
N ILE A 106 11.21 -11.50 9.22
CA ILE A 106 11.08 -12.59 8.23
C ILE A 106 10.24 -13.74 8.78
N ILE A 107 10.47 -14.16 10.03
CA ILE A 107 9.65 -15.21 10.67
C ILE A 107 8.18 -14.79 10.77
N CYS A 108 7.91 -13.55 11.17
CA CYS A 108 6.54 -13.04 11.25
C CYS A 108 5.86 -12.97 9.88
N LEU A 109 6.58 -12.59 8.82
CA LEU A 109 6.06 -12.58 7.45
C LEU A 109 5.66 -14.00 7.00
N ILE A 110 6.53 -14.97 7.21
CA ILE A 110 6.25 -16.36 6.83
C ILE A 110 5.14 -16.94 7.73
N GLY A 111 5.26 -16.76 9.04
CA GLY A 111 4.33 -17.31 10.02
C GLY A 111 2.91 -16.76 9.87
N SER A 112 2.75 -15.46 9.68
CA SER A 112 1.44 -14.84 9.44
C SER A 112 0.82 -15.33 8.12
N GLY A 113 1.64 -15.56 7.09
CA GLY A 113 1.18 -16.11 5.83
C GLY A 113 0.67 -17.55 5.96
N VAL A 114 1.40 -18.39 6.69
CA VAL A 114 0.96 -19.78 6.97
C VAL A 114 -0.32 -19.79 7.81
N ILE A 115 -0.40 -18.94 8.83
CA ILE A 115 -1.61 -18.84 9.67
C ILE A 115 -2.81 -18.40 8.83
N LEU A 116 -2.65 -17.37 7.99
CA LEU A 116 -3.74 -16.89 7.15
C LEU A 116 -4.15 -17.91 6.08
N PHE A 117 -3.18 -18.64 5.51
CA PHE A 117 -3.46 -19.79 4.64
C PHE A 117 -4.32 -20.85 5.34
N LEU A 118 -3.94 -21.26 6.55
CA LEU A 118 -4.70 -22.26 7.31
C LEU A 118 -6.11 -21.75 7.65
N ILE A 119 -6.26 -20.50 8.05
CA ILE A 119 -7.57 -19.88 8.31
C ILE A 119 -8.43 -19.89 7.03
N ALA A 120 -7.86 -19.50 5.90
CA ALA A 120 -8.57 -19.45 4.64
C ALA A 120 -9.02 -20.83 4.17
N GLU A 121 -8.20 -21.87 4.32
CA GLU A 121 -8.56 -23.25 3.92
C GLU A 121 -9.57 -23.89 4.87
N LEU A 122 -9.39 -23.72 6.18
CA LEU A 122 -10.28 -24.33 7.18
C LEU A 122 -11.67 -23.67 7.22
N PHE A 123 -11.74 -22.37 7.00
CA PHE A 123 -12.96 -21.58 7.08
C PHE A 123 -13.37 -20.98 5.73
N LEU A 124 -13.02 -21.62 4.61
CA LEU A 124 -13.21 -21.09 3.26
C LEU A 124 -14.66 -20.63 3.00
N THR A 125 -15.61 -21.54 3.15
CA THR A 125 -17.03 -21.24 2.88
C THR A 125 -17.62 -20.22 3.85
N PRO A 126 -17.46 -20.35 5.18
CA PRO A 126 -17.93 -19.34 6.14
C PRO A 126 -17.35 -17.94 5.87
N LEU A 127 -16.07 -17.84 5.51
CA LEU A 127 -15.42 -16.55 5.20
C LEU A 127 -16.02 -15.92 3.95
N LEU A 128 -16.12 -16.66 2.84
CA LEU A 128 -16.66 -16.15 1.59
C LEU A 128 -18.14 -15.76 1.73
N THR A 129 -18.93 -16.56 2.44
CA THR A 129 -20.33 -16.24 2.73
C THR A 129 -20.43 -14.99 3.62
N GLY A 130 -19.57 -14.89 4.63
CA GLY A 130 -19.48 -13.70 5.50
C GLY A 130 -19.05 -12.43 4.76
N PHE A 131 -18.27 -12.56 3.68
CA PHE A 131 -17.92 -11.44 2.79
C PHE A 131 -19.01 -11.12 1.77
N GLY A 132 -20.14 -11.81 1.81
CA GLY A 132 -21.30 -11.52 0.97
C GLY A 132 -21.29 -12.21 -0.39
N ALA A 133 -20.66 -13.39 -0.51
CA ALA A 133 -20.69 -14.18 -1.75
C ALA A 133 -22.12 -14.65 -2.07
N PRO A 134 -22.72 -14.25 -3.20
CA PRO A 134 -23.98 -14.85 -3.68
C PRO A 134 -23.78 -16.31 -4.04
N GLU A 135 -24.86 -17.11 -4.00
CA GLU A 135 -24.80 -18.55 -4.29
C GLU A 135 -24.22 -18.87 -5.68
N ASN A 136 -24.50 -18.05 -6.68
CA ASN A 136 -23.99 -18.23 -8.04
C ASN A 136 -22.50 -17.85 -8.20
N VAL A 137 -21.96 -17.02 -7.30
CA VAL A 137 -20.54 -16.57 -7.30
C VAL A 137 -19.68 -17.48 -6.42
N LEU A 138 -20.28 -18.07 -5.39
CA LEU A 138 -19.56 -18.85 -4.37
C LEU A 138 -18.65 -19.94 -4.96
N PRO A 139 -19.04 -20.77 -5.95
CA PRO A 139 -18.16 -21.80 -6.52
C PRO A 139 -16.91 -21.22 -7.17
N TYR A 140 -17.05 -20.11 -7.87
CA TYR A 140 -15.91 -19.42 -8.51
C TYR A 140 -14.97 -18.82 -7.47
N ALA A 141 -15.52 -18.20 -6.42
CA ALA A 141 -14.74 -17.64 -5.33
C ALA A 141 -14.01 -18.75 -4.53
N GLN A 142 -14.67 -19.88 -4.26
CA GLN A 142 -14.04 -21.03 -3.59
C GLN A 142 -12.87 -21.59 -4.41
N THR A 143 -13.04 -21.79 -5.72
CA THR A 143 -11.97 -22.26 -6.60
C THR A 143 -10.80 -21.29 -6.60
N TYR A 144 -11.06 -19.99 -6.73
CA TYR A 144 -10.04 -18.96 -6.74
C TYR A 144 -9.28 -18.88 -5.42
N VAL A 145 -9.98 -18.77 -4.29
CA VAL A 145 -9.37 -18.61 -2.97
C VAL A 145 -8.62 -19.86 -2.53
N ARG A 146 -9.16 -21.05 -2.76
CA ARG A 146 -8.48 -22.31 -2.41
C ARG A 146 -7.10 -22.42 -3.06
N ILE A 147 -6.98 -21.96 -4.30
CA ILE A 147 -5.70 -21.95 -5.01
C ILE A 147 -4.84 -20.78 -4.53
N THR A 148 -5.37 -19.56 -4.51
CA THR A 148 -4.58 -18.36 -4.15
C THR A 148 -4.13 -18.36 -2.69
N ALA A 149 -4.86 -19.01 -1.78
CA ALA A 149 -4.47 -19.14 -0.38
C ALA A 149 -3.11 -19.83 -0.21
N ILE A 150 -2.78 -20.81 -1.05
CA ILE A 150 -1.45 -21.45 -1.09
C ILE A 150 -0.36 -20.38 -1.33
N GLY A 151 -0.68 -19.33 -2.08
CA GLY A 151 0.20 -18.20 -2.38
C GLY A 151 0.35 -17.20 -1.23
N PHE A 152 -0.49 -17.20 -0.19
CA PHE A 152 -0.45 -16.18 0.88
C PHE A 152 0.89 -16.05 1.59
N PRO A 153 1.58 -17.14 2.00
CA PRO A 153 2.90 -17.02 2.59
C PRO A 153 3.91 -16.35 1.65
N PHE A 154 3.83 -16.65 0.37
CA PHE A 154 4.72 -16.09 -0.65
C PHE A 154 4.40 -14.61 -0.93
N LEU A 155 3.13 -14.25 -1.01
CA LEU A 155 2.67 -12.87 -1.19
C LEU A 155 3.13 -11.98 -0.02
N ILE A 156 2.89 -12.43 1.21
CA ILE A 156 3.25 -11.69 2.43
C ILE A 156 4.77 -11.54 2.51
N LEU A 157 5.51 -12.61 2.25
CA LEU A 157 6.97 -12.57 2.27
C LEU A 157 7.55 -11.68 1.18
N THR A 158 7.02 -11.73 -0.04
CA THR A 158 7.48 -10.87 -1.13
C THR A 158 7.21 -9.41 -0.84
N THR A 159 5.98 -9.07 -0.47
CA THR A 159 5.58 -7.69 -0.18
C THR A 159 6.35 -7.12 1.00
N GLY A 160 6.37 -7.82 2.13
CA GLY A 160 7.09 -7.38 3.33
C GLY A 160 8.61 -7.44 3.18
N GLY A 161 9.13 -8.47 2.53
CA GLY A 161 10.56 -8.64 2.27
C GLY A 161 11.15 -7.55 1.37
N CYS A 162 10.38 -7.01 0.42
CA CYS A 162 10.81 -5.87 -0.39
C CYS A 162 11.10 -4.62 0.45
N HIS A 163 10.41 -4.41 1.58
CA HIS A 163 10.73 -3.33 2.51
C HIS A 163 12.07 -3.56 3.21
N LEU A 164 12.35 -4.80 3.62
CA LEU A 164 13.64 -5.17 4.21
C LEU A 164 14.79 -5.03 3.20
N ILE A 165 14.57 -5.41 1.94
CA ILE A 165 15.57 -5.25 0.85
C ILE A 165 15.86 -3.77 0.59
N ARG A 166 14.85 -2.90 0.60
CA ARG A 166 15.06 -1.45 0.51
C ARG A 166 15.83 -0.91 1.70
N ALA A 167 15.52 -1.37 2.91
CA ALA A 167 16.22 -0.99 4.13
C ALA A 167 17.71 -1.36 4.09
N ASP A 168 18.05 -2.48 3.44
CA ASP A 168 19.43 -2.91 3.18
C ASP A 168 20.15 -2.12 2.07
N GLY A 169 19.54 -1.05 1.55
CA GLY A 169 20.15 -0.19 0.54
C GLY A 169 20.01 -0.68 -0.91
N SER A 170 19.09 -1.61 -1.19
CA SER A 170 18.92 -2.22 -2.52
C SER A 170 17.51 -2.01 -3.13
N PRO A 171 17.07 -0.77 -3.35
CA PRO A 171 15.72 -0.48 -3.87
C PRO A 171 15.49 -1.05 -5.28
N ASN A 172 16.49 -1.09 -6.13
CA ASN A 172 16.39 -1.69 -7.47
C ASN A 172 16.10 -3.18 -7.41
N MET A 173 16.66 -3.89 -6.43
CA MET A 173 16.39 -5.31 -6.24
C MET A 173 14.96 -5.55 -5.76
N ALA A 174 14.45 -4.72 -4.85
CA ALA A 174 13.06 -4.75 -4.42
C ALA A 174 12.09 -4.49 -5.59
N MET A 175 12.40 -3.51 -6.44
CA MET A 175 11.64 -3.26 -7.67
C MET A 175 11.66 -4.46 -8.60
N LEU A 176 12.82 -5.07 -8.82
CA LEU A 176 12.98 -6.22 -9.72
C LEU A 176 12.17 -7.43 -9.24
N CYS A 177 12.13 -7.70 -7.94
CA CYS A 177 11.32 -8.78 -7.37
C CYS A 177 9.82 -8.60 -7.71
N ASN A 178 9.29 -7.38 -7.56
CA ASN A 178 7.90 -7.09 -7.91
C ASN A 178 7.66 -7.17 -9.42
N LEU A 179 8.58 -6.62 -10.22
CA LEU A 179 8.45 -6.59 -11.68
C LEU A 179 8.44 -8.01 -12.28
N ILE A 180 9.35 -8.87 -11.85
CA ILE A 180 9.43 -10.26 -12.33
C ILE A 180 8.12 -11.00 -12.01
N GLY A 181 7.59 -10.88 -10.80
CA GLY A 181 6.34 -11.50 -10.42
C GLY A 181 5.16 -11.02 -11.25
N ALA A 182 5.06 -9.71 -11.46
CA ALA A 182 4.00 -9.11 -12.26
C ALA A 182 4.06 -9.55 -13.74
N VAL A 183 5.25 -9.57 -14.34
CA VAL A 183 5.44 -10.02 -15.74
C VAL A 183 5.10 -11.50 -15.89
N ILE A 184 5.58 -12.35 -15.00
CA ILE A 184 5.27 -13.79 -15.04
C ILE A 184 3.78 -14.03 -14.86
N ASN A 185 3.15 -13.38 -13.89
CA ASN A 185 1.71 -13.46 -13.68
C ASN A 185 0.96 -13.08 -14.96
N THR A 186 1.24 -11.91 -15.56
CA THR A 186 0.57 -11.43 -16.77
C THR A 186 0.75 -12.37 -17.95
N VAL A 187 1.95 -12.92 -18.17
CA VAL A 187 2.22 -13.87 -19.24
C VAL A 187 1.47 -15.18 -19.02
N LEU A 188 1.48 -15.69 -17.78
CA LEU A 188 0.78 -16.94 -17.44
C LEU A 188 -0.74 -16.77 -17.45
N ASP A 189 -1.28 -15.60 -17.09
CA ASP A 189 -2.70 -15.30 -17.25
C ASP A 189 -3.12 -15.40 -18.72
N ALA A 190 -2.36 -14.80 -19.63
CA ALA A 190 -2.61 -14.91 -21.05
C ALA A 190 -2.61 -16.39 -21.51
N ILE A 191 -1.68 -17.19 -21.03
CA ILE A 191 -1.57 -18.62 -21.41
C ILE A 191 -2.67 -19.45 -20.76
N PHE A 192 -2.84 -19.39 -19.44
CA PHE A 192 -3.73 -20.29 -18.71
C PHE A 192 -5.20 -19.91 -18.90
N VAL A 193 -5.50 -18.61 -18.97
CA VAL A 193 -6.87 -18.12 -19.06
C VAL A 193 -7.34 -18.04 -20.51
N MET A 194 -6.52 -17.48 -21.41
CA MET A 194 -6.94 -17.23 -22.81
C MET A 194 -6.63 -18.39 -23.76
N VAL A 195 -5.50 -19.12 -23.58
CA VAL A 195 -5.12 -20.22 -24.46
C VAL A 195 -5.63 -21.54 -23.93
N PHE A 196 -5.42 -21.86 -22.66
CA PHE A 196 -5.83 -23.14 -22.09
C PHE A 196 -7.28 -23.12 -21.58
N HIS A 197 -7.92 -21.96 -21.46
CA HIS A 197 -9.30 -21.79 -20.99
C HIS A 197 -9.56 -22.40 -19.61
N TRP A 198 -8.58 -22.30 -18.70
CA TRP A 198 -8.72 -22.82 -17.32
C TRP A 198 -9.54 -21.91 -16.39
N GLY A 199 -10.03 -20.78 -16.90
CA GLY A 199 -10.91 -19.86 -16.15
C GLY A 199 -10.31 -19.36 -14.85
N MET A 200 -11.09 -19.39 -13.76
CA MET A 200 -10.65 -18.93 -12.42
C MET A 200 -9.45 -19.70 -11.87
N ALA A 201 -9.37 -21.01 -12.14
CA ALA A 201 -8.23 -21.80 -11.70
C ALA A 201 -6.94 -21.39 -12.43
N GLY A 202 -7.03 -21.04 -13.70
CA GLY A 202 -5.91 -20.55 -14.49
C GLY A 202 -5.36 -19.23 -13.97
N ALA A 203 -6.23 -18.25 -13.70
CA ALA A 203 -5.85 -16.96 -13.12
C ALA A 203 -5.22 -17.13 -11.72
N ALA A 204 -5.81 -17.96 -10.85
CA ALA A 204 -5.27 -18.25 -9.54
C ALA A 204 -3.89 -18.90 -9.62
N LEU A 205 -3.68 -19.89 -10.51
CA LEU A 205 -2.38 -20.54 -10.71
C LEU A 205 -1.32 -19.57 -11.23
N ALA A 206 -1.67 -18.72 -12.21
CA ALA A 206 -0.76 -17.69 -12.71
C ALA A 206 -0.28 -16.76 -11.60
N THR A 207 -1.21 -16.33 -10.74
CA THR A 207 -0.92 -15.48 -9.58
C THR A 207 0.05 -16.15 -8.61
N ILE A 208 -0.20 -17.41 -8.21
CA ILE A 208 0.70 -18.09 -7.25
C ILE A 208 2.07 -18.34 -7.85
N ILE A 209 2.17 -18.74 -9.11
CA ILE A 209 3.47 -18.98 -9.74
C ILE A 209 4.30 -17.69 -9.76
N GLY A 210 3.70 -16.54 -10.12
CA GLY A 210 4.36 -15.24 -10.05
C GLY A 210 4.84 -14.91 -8.63
N GLN A 211 4.00 -15.15 -7.61
CA GLN A 211 4.33 -14.92 -6.22
C GLN A 211 5.44 -15.85 -5.72
N ILE A 212 5.42 -17.13 -6.06
CA ILE A 212 6.46 -18.10 -5.68
C ILE A 212 7.82 -17.70 -6.26
N ILE A 213 7.88 -17.33 -7.55
CA ILE A 213 9.14 -16.94 -8.18
C ILE A 213 9.68 -15.66 -7.56
N SER A 214 8.83 -14.65 -7.33
CA SER A 214 9.23 -13.45 -6.60
C SER A 214 9.74 -13.78 -5.19
N ALA A 215 9.04 -14.65 -4.46
CA ALA A 215 9.43 -15.05 -3.10
C ALA A 215 10.79 -15.76 -3.07
N ILE A 216 11.09 -16.61 -4.06
CA ILE A 216 12.41 -17.28 -4.18
C ILE A 216 13.51 -16.23 -4.31
N ILE A 217 13.30 -15.20 -5.15
CA ILE A 217 14.29 -14.13 -5.34
C ILE A 217 14.45 -13.33 -4.05
N VAL A 218 13.34 -13.00 -3.38
CA VAL A 218 13.36 -12.29 -2.10
C VAL A 218 14.09 -13.11 -1.02
N ILE A 219 13.76 -14.39 -0.86
CA ILE A 219 14.43 -15.28 0.13
C ILE A 219 15.93 -15.33 -0.15
N ARG A 220 16.32 -15.53 -1.40
CA ARG A 220 17.74 -15.56 -1.79
C ARG A 220 18.46 -14.28 -1.37
N TYR A 221 17.83 -13.12 -1.56
CA TYR A 221 18.39 -11.85 -1.13
C TYR A 221 18.46 -11.74 0.39
N LEU A 222 17.37 -12.05 1.09
CA LEU A 222 17.27 -11.95 2.54
C LEU A 222 18.28 -12.84 3.28
N LEU A 223 18.65 -13.98 2.70
CA LEU A 223 19.72 -14.85 3.22
C LEU A 223 21.13 -14.28 2.96
N HIS A 224 21.27 -13.31 2.07
CA HIS A 224 22.54 -12.68 1.69
C HIS A 224 22.43 -11.15 1.81
N PHE A 225 21.99 -10.68 2.98
CA PHE A 225 21.94 -9.25 3.30
C PHE A 225 23.32 -8.61 3.10
N LYS A 226 23.33 -7.37 2.55
CA LYS A 226 24.60 -6.69 2.21
C LYS A 226 25.26 -6.02 3.39
N THR A 227 24.45 -5.42 4.27
CA THR A 227 24.94 -4.58 5.38
C THR A 227 25.18 -5.35 6.66
N VAL A 228 24.54 -6.52 6.83
CA VAL A 228 24.65 -7.36 8.02
C VAL A 228 24.65 -8.84 7.65
N SER A 229 25.24 -9.69 8.50
CA SER A 229 25.22 -11.14 8.35
C SER A 229 24.13 -11.75 9.23
N LEU A 230 23.20 -12.47 8.61
CA LEU A 230 22.16 -13.20 9.33
C LEU A 230 22.68 -14.60 9.72
N THR A 231 22.55 -14.95 10.99
CA THR A 231 22.83 -16.29 11.54
C THR A 231 21.55 -16.97 12.01
N LYS A 232 21.59 -18.27 12.26
CA LYS A 232 20.42 -19.03 12.74
C LYS A 232 19.84 -18.49 14.05
N GLU A 233 20.65 -17.85 14.89
CA GLU A 233 20.19 -17.26 16.15
C GLU A 233 19.25 -16.08 15.95
N HIS A 234 19.45 -15.29 14.89
CA HIS A 234 18.62 -14.12 14.58
C HIS A 234 17.20 -14.50 14.15
N PHE A 235 16.99 -15.75 13.73
CA PHE A 235 15.67 -16.29 13.38
C PHE A 235 14.93 -16.93 14.57
N ARG A 236 15.46 -16.85 15.80
CA ARG A 236 14.72 -17.31 16.97
C ARG A 236 13.64 -16.26 17.31
N PRO A 237 12.36 -16.66 17.42
CA PRO A 237 11.28 -15.74 17.77
C PRO A 237 11.54 -15.13 19.16
N GLN A 238 11.59 -13.80 19.22
CA GLN A 238 11.73 -13.04 20.46
C GLN A 238 10.63 -12.00 20.54
N ILE A 239 9.80 -12.10 21.57
CA ILE A 239 8.60 -11.28 21.72
C ILE A 239 8.92 -9.78 21.75
N GLU A 240 10.07 -9.38 22.28
CA GLU A 240 10.51 -7.98 22.31
C GLU A 240 10.62 -7.40 20.90
N TYR A 241 11.32 -8.10 20.00
CA TYR A 241 11.54 -7.65 18.62
C TYR A 241 10.26 -7.74 17.79
N ILE A 242 9.49 -8.81 17.96
CA ILE A 242 8.21 -9.00 17.28
C ILE A 242 7.21 -7.91 17.67
N SER A 243 7.06 -7.67 18.97
CA SER A 243 6.13 -6.67 19.49
C SER A 243 6.48 -5.26 19.00
N LYS A 244 7.75 -4.89 19.04
CA LYS A 244 8.19 -3.57 18.59
C LYS A 244 8.04 -3.40 17.07
N THR A 245 8.36 -4.43 16.30
CA THR A 245 8.12 -4.47 14.84
C THR A 245 6.64 -4.28 14.53
N ALA A 246 5.77 -5.04 15.19
CA ALA A 246 4.33 -4.93 15.01
C ALA A 246 3.80 -3.54 15.39
N GLN A 247 4.23 -2.99 16.54
CA GLN A 247 3.81 -1.65 16.98
C GLN A 247 4.16 -0.56 15.96
N ILE A 248 5.37 -0.58 15.41
CA ILE A 248 5.81 0.41 14.43
C ILE A 248 5.06 0.24 13.10
N GLY A 249 4.83 -0.99 12.66
CA GLY A 249 4.11 -1.28 11.41
C GLY A 249 2.59 -1.19 11.51
N MET A 250 2.03 -1.04 12.72
CA MET A 250 0.58 -1.04 12.98
C MET A 250 -0.16 0.08 12.23
N ALA A 251 0.49 1.22 12.00
CA ALA A 251 -0.10 2.32 11.22
C ALA A 251 -0.47 1.88 9.81
N SER A 252 0.42 1.16 9.14
CA SER A 252 0.18 0.64 7.78
C SER A 252 -0.87 -0.46 7.77
N PHE A 253 -0.91 -1.31 8.79
CA PHE A 253 -1.94 -2.32 8.97
C PHE A 253 -3.33 -1.69 9.09
N PHE A 254 -3.51 -0.76 10.01
CA PHE A 254 -4.79 -0.09 10.20
C PHE A 254 -5.22 0.74 8.98
N ASN A 255 -4.27 1.38 8.30
CA ASN A 255 -4.59 2.10 7.07
C ASN A 255 -5.19 1.15 6.00
N GLN A 256 -4.61 -0.03 5.84
CA GLN A 256 -5.07 -1.00 4.86
C GLN A 256 -6.45 -1.56 5.19
N VAL A 257 -6.68 -1.89 6.46
CA VAL A 257 -7.99 -2.33 6.95
C VAL A 257 -9.04 -1.22 6.82
N ALA A 258 -8.68 0.01 7.17
CA ALA A 258 -9.57 1.16 7.05
C ALA A 258 -10.00 1.43 5.60
N MET A 259 -9.07 1.33 4.65
CA MET A 259 -9.38 1.46 3.22
C MET A 259 -10.38 0.40 2.75
N MET A 260 -10.22 -0.84 3.20
CA MET A 260 -11.17 -1.93 2.88
C MET A 260 -12.57 -1.62 3.42
N VAL A 261 -12.68 -1.18 4.67
CA VAL A 261 -13.97 -0.83 5.30
C VAL A 261 -14.64 0.33 4.57
N VAL A 262 -13.87 1.38 4.25
CA VAL A 262 -14.36 2.54 3.49
C VAL A 262 -14.92 2.12 2.13
N GLN A 263 -14.22 1.24 1.41
CA GLN A 263 -14.68 0.78 0.10
C GLN A 263 -16.01 0.03 0.18
N ILE A 264 -16.18 -0.82 1.19
CA ILE A 264 -17.44 -1.55 1.41
C ILE A 264 -18.58 -0.57 1.70
N ILE A 265 -18.38 0.38 2.61
CA ILE A 265 -19.41 1.37 2.97
C ILE A 265 -19.73 2.27 1.77
N MET A 266 -18.72 2.71 1.03
CA MET A 266 -18.90 3.56 -0.16
C MET A 266 -19.71 2.86 -1.24
N ASN A 267 -19.40 1.60 -1.55
CA ASN A 267 -20.15 0.83 -2.53
C ASN A 267 -21.62 0.67 -2.12
N ASN A 268 -21.88 0.32 -0.85
CA ASN A 268 -23.23 0.20 -0.32
C ASN A 268 -24.00 1.52 -0.37
N SER A 269 -23.35 2.62 -0.01
CA SER A 269 -23.96 3.96 -0.06
C SER A 269 -24.29 4.39 -1.49
N LEU A 270 -23.38 4.15 -2.44
CA LEU A 270 -23.60 4.48 -3.85
C LEU A 270 -24.75 3.67 -4.46
N THR A 271 -24.85 2.39 -4.12
CA THR A 271 -25.95 1.53 -4.58
C THR A 271 -27.29 2.00 -3.99
N HIS A 272 -27.33 2.24 -2.68
CA HIS A 272 -28.55 2.62 -1.98
C HIS A 272 -29.09 3.99 -2.42
N TYR A 273 -28.24 5.02 -2.39
CA TYR A 273 -28.64 6.38 -2.75
C TYR A 273 -28.70 6.59 -4.27
N GLY A 274 -27.92 5.81 -5.03
CA GLY A 274 -28.02 5.77 -6.49
C GLY A 274 -29.37 5.29 -6.99
N ALA A 275 -29.89 4.20 -6.42
CA ALA A 275 -31.21 3.66 -6.75
C ALA A 275 -32.35 4.67 -6.50
N ALA A 276 -32.18 5.57 -5.52
CA ALA A 276 -33.12 6.66 -5.23
C ALA A 276 -32.89 7.92 -6.08
N SER A 277 -31.88 7.92 -6.97
CA SER A 277 -31.53 9.06 -7.82
C SER A 277 -31.99 8.85 -9.26
N VAL A 278 -31.89 9.91 -10.08
CA VAL A 278 -32.16 9.85 -11.52
C VAL A 278 -31.18 8.97 -12.30
N TYR A 279 -30.02 8.65 -11.70
CA TYR A 279 -28.93 7.87 -12.31
C TYR A 279 -29.09 6.36 -12.12
N GLY A 280 -29.99 5.91 -11.23
CA GLY A 280 -30.09 4.50 -10.85
C GLY A 280 -28.92 4.01 -10.01
N ASP A 281 -28.87 2.72 -9.71
CA ASP A 281 -27.84 2.09 -8.87
C ASP A 281 -26.55 1.77 -9.63
N ALA A 282 -26.65 1.52 -10.93
CA ALA A 282 -25.55 1.05 -11.76
C ALA A 282 -24.55 2.15 -12.17
N ILE A 283 -25.05 3.32 -12.61
CA ILE A 283 -24.20 4.42 -13.11
C ILE A 283 -23.28 4.98 -12.02
N PRO A 284 -23.78 5.35 -10.81
CA PRO A 284 -22.91 5.84 -9.75
C PRO A 284 -21.84 4.84 -9.33
N LEU A 285 -22.20 3.56 -9.24
CA LEU A 285 -21.26 2.50 -8.86
C LEU A 285 -20.17 2.29 -9.94
N ALA A 286 -20.56 2.30 -11.22
CA ALA A 286 -19.62 2.19 -12.34
C ALA A 286 -18.64 3.38 -12.39
N CYS A 287 -19.15 4.60 -12.28
CA CYS A 287 -18.32 5.80 -12.26
C CYS A 287 -17.37 5.83 -11.07
N ALA A 288 -17.85 5.47 -9.87
CA ALA A 288 -17.00 5.38 -8.68
C ALA A 288 -15.90 4.33 -8.85
N GLY A 289 -16.20 3.18 -9.44
CA GLY A 289 -15.20 2.16 -9.75
C GLY A 289 -14.07 2.67 -10.64
N ILE A 290 -14.37 3.50 -11.63
CA ILE A 290 -13.38 4.13 -12.49
C ILE A 290 -12.56 5.16 -11.73
N VAL A 291 -13.21 6.04 -10.98
CA VAL A 291 -12.53 7.06 -10.16
C VAL A 291 -11.58 6.40 -9.16
N ILE A 292 -12.00 5.32 -8.49
CA ILE A 292 -11.17 4.57 -7.55
C ILE A 292 -9.94 3.97 -8.26
N LYS A 293 -10.11 3.36 -9.44
CA LYS A 293 -8.99 2.79 -10.21
C LYS A 293 -7.99 3.85 -10.65
N VAL A 294 -8.47 4.98 -11.14
CA VAL A 294 -7.60 6.11 -11.54
C VAL A 294 -6.89 6.71 -10.33
N ASN A 295 -7.60 6.87 -9.23
CA ASN A 295 -7.03 7.33 -7.96
C ASN A 295 -5.99 6.34 -7.40
N GLN A 296 -6.18 5.04 -7.59
CA GLN A 296 -5.21 4.02 -7.20
C GLN A 296 -3.88 4.16 -7.95
N ILE A 297 -3.90 4.54 -9.23
CA ILE A 297 -2.68 4.83 -10.00
C ILE A 297 -1.95 6.03 -9.38
N PHE A 298 -2.66 7.10 -9.07
CA PHE A 298 -2.10 8.26 -8.38
C PHE A 298 -1.49 7.87 -7.02
N PHE A 299 -2.24 7.16 -6.17
CA PHE A 299 -1.75 6.72 -4.87
C PHE A 299 -0.56 5.76 -4.97
N SER A 300 -0.46 4.96 -6.03
CA SER A 300 0.71 4.11 -6.26
C SER A 300 2.00 4.93 -6.39
N ILE A 301 1.93 6.10 -7.05
CA ILE A 301 3.07 7.01 -7.15
C ILE A 301 3.41 7.61 -5.78
N VAL A 302 2.41 8.10 -5.06
CA VAL A 302 2.59 8.72 -3.74
C VAL A 302 3.12 7.72 -2.71
N ILE A 303 2.55 6.51 -2.67
CA ILE A 303 3.00 5.42 -1.79
C ILE A 303 4.42 4.99 -2.15
N GLY A 304 4.74 4.86 -3.43
CA GLY A 304 6.09 4.56 -3.88
C GLY A 304 7.11 5.61 -3.43
N LEU A 305 6.77 6.89 -3.55
CA LEU A 305 7.57 8.00 -3.05
C LEU A 305 7.77 7.92 -1.53
N SER A 306 6.71 7.69 -0.79
CA SER A 306 6.69 7.55 0.66
C SER A 306 7.52 6.34 1.14
N GLN A 307 7.39 5.19 0.49
CA GLN A 307 8.19 4.00 0.78
C GLN A 307 9.67 4.16 0.40
N GLY A 308 9.96 4.98 -0.61
CA GLY A 308 11.32 5.30 -1.00
C GLY A 308 12.01 6.25 -0.01
N SER A 309 11.30 7.18 0.61
CA SER A 309 11.85 8.09 1.62
C SER A 309 12.11 7.40 2.96
N GLN A 310 11.34 6.37 3.30
CA GLN A 310 11.37 5.67 4.58
C GLN A 310 12.78 5.21 5.03
N PRO A 311 13.60 4.52 4.23
CA PRO A 311 14.94 4.09 4.66
C PRO A 311 15.86 5.27 4.97
N VAL A 312 15.76 6.35 4.19
CA VAL A 312 16.57 7.57 4.36
C VAL A 312 16.21 8.27 5.67
N GLU A 313 14.91 8.42 5.94
CA GLU A 313 14.39 9.05 7.16
C GLU A 313 14.74 8.24 8.41
N SER A 314 14.46 6.93 8.40
CA SER A 314 14.66 6.07 9.56
C SER A 314 16.14 5.92 9.93
N PHE A 315 17.03 5.73 8.94
CA PHE A 315 18.46 5.63 9.19
C PHE A 315 19.02 6.93 9.79
N ASN A 316 18.73 8.07 9.16
CA ASN A 316 19.24 9.37 9.60
C ASN A 316 18.65 9.81 10.94
N TYR A 317 17.40 9.44 11.23
CA TYR A 317 16.81 9.69 12.54
C TYR A 317 17.50 8.85 13.63
N GLY A 318 17.80 7.59 13.38
CA GLY A 318 18.59 6.72 14.25
C GLY A 318 20.00 7.26 14.49
N ALA A 319 20.62 7.82 13.45
CA ALA A 319 21.94 8.47 13.52
C ALA A 319 21.92 9.88 14.13
N LYS A 320 20.75 10.38 14.55
CA LYS A 320 20.54 11.76 15.08
C LYS A 320 20.94 12.86 14.09
N ASN A 321 20.88 12.60 12.80
CA ASN A 321 21.12 13.56 11.71
C ASN A 321 19.82 14.28 11.34
N TYR A 322 19.28 15.05 12.25
CA TYR A 322 17.94 15.66 12.12
C TYR A 322 17.81 16.62 10.93
N ASP A 323 18.88 17.28 10.51
CA ASP A 323 18.87 18.13 9.32
C ASP A 323 18.64 17.32 8.03
N LEU A 324 19.23 16.13 7.94
CA LEU A 324 19.01 15.24 6.80
C LEU A 324 17.60 14.66 6.80
N VAL A 325 17.05 14.36 7.99
CA VAL A 325 15.64 13.92 8.16
C VAL A 325 14.68 15.01 7.67
N ARG A 326 14.88 16.27 8.07
CA ARG A 326 14.06 17.41 7.60
C ARG A 326 14.12 17.57 6.08
N LYS A 327 15.33 17.50 5.51
CA LYS A 327 15.54 17.59 4.07
C LYS A 327 14.86 16.45 3.31
N ALA A 328 14.97 15.22 3.79
CA ALA A 328 14.34 14.05 3.17
C ALA A 328 12.81 14.18 3.18
N PHE A 329 12.23 14.49 4.32
CA PHE A 329 10.79 14.72 4.44
C PHE A 329 10.32 15.89 3.55
N SER A 330 11.00 17.04 3.60
CA SER A 330 10.64 18.20 2.79
C SER A 330 10.67 17.88 1.30
N LEU A 331 11.68 17.14 0.85
CA LEU A 331 11.79 16.72 -0.55
C LEU A 331 10.67 15.75 -0.94
N ALA A 332 10.36 14.77 -0.07
CA ALA A 332 9.25 13.85 -0.30
C ALA A 332 7.90 14.59 -0.33
N ALA A 333 7.64 15.46 0.62
CA ALA A 333 6.40 16.25 0.70
C ALA A 333 6.25 17.17 -0.51
N THR A 334 7.29 17.89 -0.89
CA THR A 334 7.27 18.80 -2.06
C THR A 334 7.05 18.03 -3.35
N SER A 335 7.76 16.90 -3.55
CA SER A 335 7.58 16.06 -4.72
C SER A 335 6.16 15.46 -4.76
N GLY A 336 5.64 15.02 -3.62
CA GLY A 336 4.28 14.51 -3.48
C GLY A 336 3.24 15.56 -3.85
N VAL A 337 3.38 16.79 -3.36
CA VAL A 337 2.47 17.90 -3.70
C VAL A 337 2.54 18.26 -5.19
N ILE A 338 3.72 18.27 -5.80
CA ILE A 338 3.85 18.50 -7.24
C ILE A 338 3.12 17.43 -8.05
N ILE A 339 3.33 16.16 -7.72
CA ILE A 339 2.62 15.03 -8.35
C ILE A 339 1.12 15.17 -8.17
N SER A 340 0.67 15.54 -6.99
CA SER A 340 -0.74 15.76 -6.66
C SER A 340 -1.36 16.90 -7.45
N ILE A 341 -0.64 18.02 -7.63
CA ILE A 341 -1.10 19.15 -8.44
C ILE A 341 -1.22 18.75 -9.92
N VAL A 342 -0.25 18.03 -10.46
CA VAL A 342 -0.32 17.51 -11.84
C VAL A 342 -1.54 16.61 -12.01
N SER A 343 -1.76 15.69 -11.07
CA SER A 343 -2.92 14.80 -11.09
C SER A 343 -4.25 15.55 -10.97
N PHE A 344 -4.31 16.57 -10.10
CA PHE A 344 -5.46 17.47 -9.99
C PHE A 344 -5.79 18.14 -11.32
N VAL A 345 -4.80 18.73 -11.99
CA VAL A 345 -4.98 19.39 -13.29
C VAL A 345 -5.52 18.40 -14.33
N LEU A 346 -4.94 17.20 -14.40
CA LEU A 346 -5.38 16.16 -15.32
C LEU A 346 -6.85 15.74 -15.06
N PHE A 347 -7.22 15.55 -13.81
CA PHE A 347 -8.57 15.09 -13.44
C PHE A 347 -9.63 16.21 -13.57
N GLN A 348 -9.24 17.46 -13.47
CA GLN A 348 -10.15 18.60 -13.69
C GLN A 348 -10.37 18.92 -15.17
N ILE A 349 -9.32 18.74 -16.00
CA ILE A 349 -9.38 19.10 -17.43
C ILE A 349 -9.92 17.95 -18.29
N PHE A 350 -9.48 16.70 -18.00
CA PHE A 350 -9.72 15.53 -18.85
C PHE A 350 -10.65 14.44 -18.26
N PRO A 351 -11.62 14.72 -17.37
CA PRO A 351 -12.42 13.67 -16.75
C PRO A 351 -13.26 12.90 -17.78
N ARG A 352 -13.81 13.58 -18.80
CA ARG A 352 -14.62 12.95 -19.84
C ARG A 352 -13.80 12.01 -20.72
N GLN A 353 -12.58 12.38 -21.07
CA GLN A 353 -11.66 11.54 -21.84
C GLN A 353 -11.23 10.31 -21.04
N ILE A 354 -10.97 10.47 -19.75
CA ILE A 354 -10.62 9.36 -18.86
C ILE A 354 -11.80 8.37 -18.76
N LEU A 355 -13.01 8.86 -18.53
CA LEU A 355 -14.22 8.01 -18.50
C LEU A 355 -14.44 7.29 -19.82
N GLY A 356 -14.20 7.96 -20.94
CA GLY A 356 -14.31 7.38 -22.29
C GLY A 356 -13.34 6.25 -22.59
N LEU A 357 -12.20 6.17 -21.88
CA LEU A 357 -11.28 5.03 -21.99
C LEU A 357 -11.84 3.74 -21.38
N PHE A 358 -12.76 3.84 -20.43
CA PHE A 358 -13.34 2.69 -19.73
C PHE A 358 -14.69 2.25 -20.26
N GLY A 359 -15.34 3.04 -21.11
CA GLY A 359 -16.62 2.67 -21.69
C GLY A 359 -17.29 3.79 -22.48
N THR A 360 -18.16 3.38 -23.39
CA THR A 360 -19.10 4.26 -24.12
C THR A 360 -20.45 4.17 -23.41
N GLY A 361 -20.71 5.11 -22.51
CA GLY A 361 -21.96 5.16 -21.74
C GLY A 361 -23.00 6.12 -22.34
N GLU A 362 -24.20 6.06 -21.77
CA GLU A 362 -25.27 7.04 -22.02
C GLU A 362 -24.87 8.46 -21.54
N PRO A 363 -25.56 9.53 -21.96
CA PRO A 363 -25.26 10.90 -21.54
C PRO A 363 -25.18 11.07 -20.02
N GLU A 364 -26.05 10.39 -19.27
CA GLU A 364 -26.10 10.42 -17.79
C GLU A 364 -24.81 9.83 -17.16
N TYR A 365 -24.22 8.82 -17.77
CA TYR A 365 -22.94 8.25 -17.32
C TYR A 365 -21.81 9.28 -17.36
N PHE A 366 -21.70 10.04 -18.47
CA PHE A 366 -20.69 11.09 -18.57
C PHE A 366 -21.00 12.29 -17.68
N GLU A 367 -22.28 12.68 -17.55
CA GLU A 367 -22.69 13.78 -16.67
C GLU A 367 -22.31 13.49 -15.22
N PHE A 368 -22.75 12.36 -14.69
CA PHE A 368 -22.46 11.96 -13.32
C PHE A 368 -20.96 11.72 -13.12
N GLY A 369 -20.29 11.00 -14.04
CA GLY A 369 -18.89 10.66 -13.93
C GLY A 369 -17.97 11.87 -13.93
N VAL A 370 -18.19 12.85 -14.83
CA VAL A 370 -17.41 14.10 -14.87
C VAL A 370 -17.60 14.89 -13.59
N ARG A 371 -18.85 14.97 -13.09
CA ARG A 371 -19.14 15.65 -11.84
C ARG A 371 -18.48 14.96 -10.65
N PHE A 372 -18.55 13.62 -10.61
CA PHE A 372 -17.89 12.83 -9.57
C PHE A 372 -16.38 13.04 -9.59
N PHE A 373 -15.73 12.96 -10.75
CA PHE A 373 -14.29 13.24 -10.87
C PHE A 373 -13.91 14.63 -10.33
N ARG A 374 -14.62 15.66 -10.78
CA ARG A 374 -14.27 17.04 -10.43
C ARG A 374 -14.50 17.39 -8.97
N ILE A 375 -15.57 16.89 -8.37
CA ILE A 375 -15.92 17.20 -6.98
C ILE A 375 -15.17 16.27 -6.02
N PHE A 376 -15.24 14.95 -6.24
CA PHE A 376 -14.66 13.97 -5.33
C PHE A 376 -13.13 14.09 -5.24
N LEU A 377 -12.46 14.39 -6.35
CA LEU A 377 -11.01 14.55 -6.42
C LEU A 377 -10.58 16.04 -6.35
N PHE A 378 -11.43 16.93 -5.84
CA PHE A 378 -11.11 18.36 -5.80
C PHE A 378 -9.90 18.70 -4.94
N PHE A 379 -9.73 18.04 -3.79
CA PHE A 379 -8.59 18.26 -2.89
C PHE A 379 -7.45 17.24 -3.06
N ILE A 380 -7.45 16.48 -4.15
CA ILE A 380 -6.39 15.49 -4.42
C ILE A 380 -4.97 16.10 -4.39
N TRP A 381 -4.85 17.39 -4.65
CA TRP A 381 -3.57 18.12 -4.58
C TRP A 381 -2.99 18.21 -3.15
N LEU A 382 -3.77 17.88 -2.11
CA LEU A 382 -3.33 17.75 -0.72
C LEU A 382 -3.12 16.29 -0.29
N ASP A 383 -3.65 15.34 -1.03
CA ASP A 383 -3.77 13.94 -0.61
C ASP A 383 -2.43 13.22 -0.43
N ALA A 384 -1.37 13.69 -1.09
CA ALA A 384 -0.03 13.12 -0.89
C ALA A 384 0.53 13.38 0.51
N LEU A 385 0.13 14.46 1.18
CA LEU A 385 0.70 14.85 2.47
C LEU A 385 0.42 13.82 3.57
N GLN A 386 -0.79 13.27 3.61
CA GLN A 386 -1.20 12.35 4.66
C GLN A 386 -0.41 11.04 4.64
N PRO A 387 -0.32 10.27 3.53
CA PRO A 387 0.46 9.03 3.51
C PRO A 387 1.96 9.26 3.68
N ILE A 388 2.53 10.34 3.13
CA ILE A 388 3.94 10.69 3.32
C ILE A 388 4.23 10.98 4.80
N THR A 389 3.40 11.77 5.46
CA THR A 389 3.59 12.12 6.88
C THR A 389 3.32 10.93 7.80
N SER A 390 2.33 10.10 7.51
CA SER A 390 2.06 8.87 8.26
C SER A 390 3.24 7.90 8.21
N THR A 391 3.80 7.68 7.01
CA THR A 391 5.01 6.85 6.84
C THR A 391 6.22 7.48 7.52
N PHE A 392 6.36 8.79 7.47
CA PHE A 392 7.41 9.51 8.19
C PHE A 392 7.35 9.24 9.71
N PHE A 393 6.18 9.33 10.35
CA PHE A 393 6.06 8.99 11.77
C PHE A 393 6.42 7.54 12.08
N THR A 394 6.08 6.62 11.18
CA THR A 394 6.50 5.21 11.29
C THR A 394 8.01 5.09 11.14
N SER A 395 8.62 5.80 10.19
CA SER A 395 10.06 5.80 9.91
C SER A 395 10.89 6.27 11.11
N ILE A 396 10.41 7.28 11.82
CA ILE A 396 11.10 7.83 13.01
C ILE A 396 10.73 7.13 14.33
N GLY A 397 10.01 6.01 14.26
CA GLY A 397 9.67 5.19 15.43
C GLY A 397 8.61 5.79 16.35
N LYS A 398 7.67 6.59 15.81
CA LYS A 398 6.52 7.18 16.53
C LYS A 398 5.19 6.58 16.06
N PRO A 399 4.94 5.29 16.33
CA PRO A 399 3.79 4.57 15.76
C PRO A 399 2.44 5.16 16.14
N ALA A 400 2.27 5.66 17.36
CA ALA A 400 0.99 6.23 17.80
C ALA A 400 0.55 7.41 16.92
N LYS A 401 1.48 8.29 16.53
CA LYS A 401 1.19 9.42 15.62
C LYS A 401 0.89 8.91 14.20
N GLY A 402 1.63 7.91 13.73
CA GLY A 402 1.39 7.28 12.45
C GLY A 402 0.02 6.61 12.37
N ILE A 403 -0.37 5.84 13.40
CA ILE A 403 -1.70 5.20 13.50
C ILE A 403 -2.80 6.24 13.48
N PHE A 404 -2.71 7.27 14.35
CA PHE A 404 -3.70 8.33 14.41
C PHE A 404 -3.89 8.99 13.03
N LEU A 405 -2.79 9.36 12.38
CA LEU A 405 -2.83 10.02 11.09
C LEU A 405 -3.38 9.12 9.97
N SER A 406 -3.02 7.84 9.99
CA SER A 406 -3.55 6.85 9.03
C SER A 406 -5.07 6.68 9.14
N LEU A 407 -5.60 6.73 10.35
CA LEU A 407 -7.04 6.57 10.60
C LEU A 407 -7.83 7.87 10.45
N THR A 408 -7.17 9.03 10.52
CA THR A 408 -7.83 10.34 10.51
C THR A 408 -8.69 10.53 9.27
N ARG A 409 -8.15 10.31 8.08
CA ARG A 409 -8.90 10.47 6.83
C ARG A 409 -10.01 9.44 6.68
N GLN A 410 -9.71 8.18 6.89
CA GLN A 410 -10.61 7.06 6.55
C GLN A 410 -11.71 6.88 7.61
N ILE A 411 -11.32 6.74 8.87
CA ILE A 411 -12.24 6.37 9.96
C ILE A 411 -12.83 7.59 10.62
N ILE A 412 -12.02 8.63 10.90
CA ILE A 412 -12.46 9.78 11.70
C ILE A 412 -13.31 10.74 10.85
N PHE A 413 -12.94 10.98 9.59
CA PHE A 413 -13.64 11.93 8.74
C PHE A 413 -14.50 11.27 7.67
N PHE A 414 -13.93 10.38 6.85
CA PHE A 414 -14.63 9.89 5.66
C PHE A 414 -15.87 9.04 6.00
N ILE A 415 -15.75 8.07 6.89
CA ILE A 415 -16.88 7.20 7.25
C ILE A 415 -18.04 7.99 7.87
N PRO A 416 -17.84 8.86 8.90
CA PRO A 416 -18.93 9.66 9.44
C PRO A 416 -19.57 10.56 8.41
N LEU A 417 -18.80 11.22 7.55
CA LEU A 417 -19.33 12.06 6.48
C LEU A 417 -20.14 11.24 5.46
N LEU A 418 -19.65 10.05 5.10
CA LEU A 418 -20.32 9.15 4.17
C LEU A 418 -21.65 8.59 4.73
N LEU A 419 -21.78 8.48 6.04
CA LEU A 419 -23.02 8.06 6.70
C LEU A 419 -23.99 9.23 6.89
N ILE A 420 -23.49 10.44 7.12
CA ILE A 420 -24.31 11.62 7.46
C ILE A 420 -24.74 12.38 6.21
N LEU A 421 -23.81 12.76 5.32
CA LEU A 421 -24.11 13.64 4.19
C LEU A 421 -25.12 13.04 3.20
N PRO A 422 -25.06 11.75 2.82
CA PRO A 422 -26.05 11.17 1.91
C PRO A 422 -27.47 11.14 2.48
N HIS A 423 -27.61 11.12 3.81
CA HIS A 423 -28.93 11.20 4.45
C HIS A 423 -29.63 12.53 4.15
N PHE A 424 -28.88 13.62 4.03
CA PHE A 424 -29.42 14.96 3.75
C PHE A 424 -29.38 15.34 2.27
N MET A 425 -28.38 14.84 1.53
CA MET A 425 -28.09 15.27 0.15
C MET A 425 -28.28 14.13 -0.88
N GLY A 426 -28.66 12.94 -0.46
CA GLY A 426 -28.75 11.78 -1.35
C GLY A 426 -27.40 11.40 -1.96
N ILE A 427 -27.40 11.04 -3.25
CA ILE A 427 -26.19 10.64 -3.98
C ILE A 427 -25.09 11.74 -3.99
N GLU A 428 -25.48 13.01 -3.96
CA GLU A 428 -24.55 14.14 -3.89
C GLU A 428 -23.70 14.08 -2.61
N GLY A 429 -24.28 13.65 -1.48
CA GLY A 429 -23.57 13.48 -0.23
C GLY A 429 -22.41 12.50 -0.35
N CYS A 430 -22.54 11.43 -1.15
CA CYS A 430 -21.44 10.49 -1.43
C CYS A 430 -20.29 11.15 -2.20
N ILE A 431 -20.62 12.14 -3.06
CA ILE A 431 -19.60 12.86 -3.84
C ILE A 431 -18.84 13.86 -2.97
N TYR A 432 -19.54 14.61 -2.11
CA TYR A 432 -18.95 15.66 -1.29
C TYR A 432 -18.17 15.14 -0.06
N CYS A 433 -18.41 13.91 0.40
CA CYS A 433 -17.68 13.36 1.55
C CYS A 433 -16.19 13.25 1.31
N GLY A 434 -15.74 12.94 0.06
CA GLY A 434 -14.33 12.86 -0.32
C GLY A 434 -13.55 14.14 -0.04
N PRO A 435 -13.88 15.25 -0.74
CA PRO A 435 -13.12 16.50 -0.59
C PRO A 435 -13.15 17.07 0.83
N ILE A 436 -14.25 16.92 1.57
CA ILE A 436 -14.32 17.39 2.94
C ILE A 436 -13.35 16.58 3.83
N ALA A 437 -13.36 15.26 3.69
CA ALA A 437 -12.44 14.39 4.44
C ALA A 437 -10.97 14.67 4.10
N ASP A 438 -10.65 14.88 2.82
CA ASP A 438 -9.31 15.17 2.33
C ASP A 438 -8.79 16.49 2.90
N PHE A 439 -9.60 17.54 2.86
CA PHE A 439 -9.25 18.85 3.42
C PHE A 439 -8.99 18.77 4.94
N LEU A 440 -9.91 18.16 5.69
CA LEU A 440 -9.76 18.02 7.14
C LEU A 440 -8.54 17.18 7.52
N ALA A 441 -8.31 16.09 6.81
CA ALA A 441 -7.14 15.25 7.01
C ALA A 441 -5.83 15.98 6.69
N ALA A 442 -5.80 16.77 5.62
CA ALA A 442 -4.64 17.59 5.26
C ALA A 442 -4.32 18.64 6.33
N VAL A 443 -5.32 19.32 6.90
CA VAL A 443 -5.14 20.29 7.99
C VAL A 443 -4.52 19.60 9.21
N VAL A 444 -5.07 18.46 9.63
CA VAL A 444 -4.51 17.68 10.75
C VAL A 444 -3.08 17.24 10.48
N THR A 445 -2.80 16.79 9.26
CA THR A 445 -1.48 16.34 8.81
C THR A 445 -0.46 17.47 8.90
N ILE A 446 -0.78 18.65 8.39
CA ILE A 446 0.10 19.83 8.41
C ILE A 446 0.40 20.25 9.86
N ILE A 447 -0.63 20.30 10.72
CA ILE A 447 -0.45 20.64 12.14
C ILE A 447 0.47 19.63 12.82
N MET A 448 0.25 18.33 12.63
CA MET A 448 1.07 17.29 13.25
C MET A 448 2.52 17.33 12.76
N ALA A 449 2.74 17.52 11.47
CA ALA A 449 4.07 17.65 10.89
C ALA A 449 4.79 18.89 11.44
N PHE A 450 4.11 20.04 11.47
CA PHE A 450 4.67 21.27 12.02
C PHE A 450 5.08 21.13 13.49
N LEU A 451 4.21 20.54 14.32
CA LEU A 451 4.52 20.30 15.75
C LEU A 451 5.70 19.35 15.93
N GLU A 452 5.80 18.31 15.08
CA GLU A 452 6.93 17.38 15.14
C GLU A 452 8.25 18.07 14.83
N PHE A 453 8.31 18.84 13.74
CA PHE A 453 9.53 19.54 13.34
C PHE A 453 9.90 20.69 14.29
N LYS A 454 8.92 21.33 14.93
CA LYS A 454 9.17 22.33 15.98
C LYS A 454 9.85 21.69 17.19
N ASN A 455 9.45 20.47 17.56
CA ASN A 455 9.96 19.76 18.74
C ASN A 455 11.21 18.90 18.44
N MET A 456 11.57 18.75 17.17
CA MET A 456 12.77 18.00 16.76
C MET A 456 14.02 18.85 17.05
N PRO A 457 15.09 18.26 17.65
CA PRO A 457 16.32 18.99 17.94
C PRO A 457 16.87 19.74 16.73
N LYS A 458 17.38 20.95 16.94
CA LYS A 458 17.89 21.81 15.85
C LYS A 458 19.32 21.46 15.47
N THR A 459 20.07 20.85 16.36
CA THR A 459 21.47 20.48 16.18
C THR A 459 21.63 18.97 16.09
N ASN A 460 22.52 18.51 15.23
CA ASN A 460 22.84 17.09 15.08
C ASN A 460 23.60 16.62 16.31
N GLY A 461 23.10 15.55 16.96
CA GLY A 461 23.79 14.90 18.06
C GLY A 461 23.40 15.32 19.48
N GLU A 462 22.32 16.10 19.65
CA GLU A 462 21.66 16.33 20.95
C GLU A 462 20.62 15.26 21.29
#